data_c8e18709099edb8e4d4ae67f02ae5f24
#
_entry.id   c8e18709099edb8e4d4ae67f02ae5f24
#
_cell.length_a   1.000
_cell.length_b   1.000
_cell.length_c   1.000
_cell.angle_alpha   90.00
_cell.angle_beta   90.00
_cell.angle_gamma   90.00
#
_symmetry.space_group_name_H-M   'P 1'
#
loop_
_entity.id
_entity.type
_entity.pdbx_description
1 polymer ?
#
loop_
_entity_poly.entity_id
_entity_poly.type
_entity_poly.pdbx_seq_one_letter_code
_entity_poly.pdbx_strand_id
1 'polypeptide(L)'
;MTLRPSFDYTSAIAAVCSDMCYRIPELRHIDMNRVAVGFSQTKNSEPFGVFASTTPLRFENGESYCNRRGRFWTLQQLFRPDGVEYLYILYFYVPRFIELPLSQKLDTIVHELYHVNPFFNGDLRRFAGRRFAHGSKKQYDKIVNGLVQYWLKSNPPNDIWEFLCYNYRDLMTKYGKLSGTRIPFPKVIPAKTN
;
A
#
# COMPACT_ATOMS: atom_id res chain seq x y z
N MET A 1 18.27 -27.32 17.24
CA MET A 1 16.94 -26.78 16.89
C MET A 1 17.16 -25.74 15.82
N THR A 2 17.02 -26.09 14.55
CA THR A 2 17.18 -25.15 13.42
C THR A 2 16.01 -24.17 13.44
N LEU A 3 16.27 -22.91 13.74
CA LEU A 3 15.28 -21.85 13.63
C LEU A 3 14.80 -21.80 12.16
N ARG A 4 13.54 -22.14 11.93
CA ARG A 4 12.95 -21.94 10.60
C ARG A 4 12.97 -20.43 10.30
N PRO A 5 13.48 -20.01 9.14
CA PRO A 5 13.52 -18.59 8.79
C PRO A 5 12.10 -18.03 8.80
N SER A 6 11.93 -16.87 9.41
CA SER A 6 10.67 -16.15 9.40
C SER A 6 10.43 -15.56 8.02
N PHE A 7 9.24 -15.72 7.45
CA PHE A 7 8.85 -15.08 6.20
C PHE A 7 8.42 -13.64 6.46
N ASP A 8 9.17 -12.67 5.91
CA ASP A 8 8.81 -11.26 6.00
C ASP A 8 7.77 -10.90 4.94
N TYR A 9 6.51 -10.90 5.38
CA TYR A 9 5.35 -10.66 4.52
C TYR A 9 5.33 -9.24 3.95
N THR A 10 5.74 -8.23 4.72
CA THR A 10 5.75 -6.83 4.25
C THR A 10 6.82 -6.59 3.21
N SER A 11 8.00 -7.16 3.38
CA SER A 11 9.07 -7.11 2.37
C SER A 11 8.66 -7.84 1.09
N ALA A 12 7.99 -8.98 1.20
CA ALA A 12 7.47 -9.71 0.05
C ALA A 12 6.40 -8.90 -0.71
N ILE A 13 5.44 -8.27 -0.01
CA ILE A 13 4.46 -7.37 -0.63
C ILE A 13 5.16 -6.17 -1.28
N ALA A 14 6.17 -5.57 -0.64
CA ALA A 14 6.91 -4.46 -1.22
C ALA A 14 7.60 -4.85 -2.53
N ALA A 15 8.13 -6.07 -2.63
CA ALA A 15 8.71 -6.60 -3.87
C ALA A 15 7.65 -6.74 -4.98
N VAL A 16 6.46 -7.25 -4.67
CA VAL A 16 5.33 -7.29 -5.62
C VAL A 16 4.96 -5.88 -6.09
N CYS A 17 4.80 -4.93 -5.17
CA CYS A 17 4.49 -3.54 -5.51
C CYS A 17 5.57 -2.94 -6.43
N SER A 18 6.86 -3.19 -6.13
CA SER A 18 7.97 -2.70 -6.95
C SER A 18 7.95 -3.28 -8.36
N ASP A 19 7.69 -4.57 -8.52
CA ASP A 19 7.59 -5.22 -9.83
C ASP A 19 6.36 -4.70 -10.61
N MET A 20 5.22 -4.51 -9.93
CA MET A 20 4.04 -3.89 -10.54
C MET A 20 4.32 -2.45 -11.00
N CYS A 21 4.97 -1.62 -10.18
CA CYS A 21 5.34 -0.25 -10.56
C CYS A 21 6.35 -0.20 -11.71
N TYR A 22 7.24 -1.18 -11.80
CA TYR A 22 8.19 -1.29 -12.91
C TYR A 22 7.51 -1.68 -14.23
N ARG A 23 6.61 -2.68 -14.19
CA ARG A 23 6.00 -3.27 -15.40
C ARG A 23 4.78 -2.50 -15.89
N ILE A 24 3.94 -1.99 -15.01
CA ILE A 24 2.68 -1.30 -15.37
C ILE A 24 2.99 0.18 -15.70
N PRO A 25 2.80 0.64 -16.96
CA PRO A 25 3.13 2.00 -17.36
C PRO A 25 2.46 3.07 -16.50
N GLU A 26 1.20 2.86 -16.11
CA GLU A 26 0.39 3.78 -15.31
C GLU A 26 0.88 3.94 -13.87
N LEU A 27 1.76 3.05 -13.40
CA LEU A 27 2.33 3.05 -12.05
C LEU A 27 3.81 3.41 -11.99
N ARG A 28 4.49 3.61 -13.13
CA ARG A 28 5.94 3.90 -13.21
C ARG A 28 6.38 5.17 -12.50
N HIS A 29 5.46 6.10 -12.26
CA HIS A 29 5.73 7.32 -11.51
C HIS A 29 5.95 7.07 -10.01
N ILE A 30 5.65 5.88 -9.50
CA ILE A 30 5.76 5.52 -8.09
C ILE A 30 7.18 5.03 -7.79
N ASP A 31 7.90 5.82 -6.99
CA ASP A 31 9.19 5.40 -6.43
C ASP A 31 8.96 4.63 -5.12
N MET A 32 9.04 3.30 -5.18
CA MET A 32 8.83 2.44 -4.03
C MET A 32 9.87 2.64 -2.91
N ASN A 33 11.00 3.31 -3.15
CA ASN A 33 11.92 3.72 -2.09
C ASN A 33 11.32 4.79 -1.15
N ARG A 34 10.30 5.49 -1.60
CA ARG A 34 9.56 6.52 -0.85
C ARG A 34 8.15 6.08 -0.46
N VAL A 35 7.85 4.79 -0.57
CA VAL A 35 6.59 4.17 -0.12
C VAL A 35 6.89 3.15 0.97
N ALA A 36 6.42 3.41 2.18
CA ALA A 36 6.54 2.46 3.27
C ALA A 36 5.46 1.38 3.14
N VAL A 37 5.80 0.12 3.35
CA VAL A 37 4.85 -0.98 3.38
C VAL A 37 4.78 -1.53 4.80
N GLY A 38 3.60 -1.51 5.37
CA GLY A 38 3.35 -2.00 6.72
C GLY A 38 2.12 -2.90 6.80
N PHE A 39 2.01 -3.64 7.89
CA PHE A 39 0.77 -4.33 8.20
C PHE A 39 0.08 -3.74 9.43
N SER A 40 -1.24 -3.81 9.43
CA SER A 40 -2.09 -3.55 10.59
C SER A 40 -2.85 -4.80 10.94
N GLN A 41 -2.88 -5.14 12.24
CA GLN A 41 -3.56 -6.35 12.69
C GLN A 41 -5.06 -6.07 12.87
N THR A 42 -5.91 -6.88 12.25
CA THR A 42 -7.35 -6.89 12.53
C THR A 42 -7.70 -7.92 13.58
N LYS A 43 -8.79 -7.68 14.33
CA LYS A 43 -9.26 -8.61 15.39
C LYS A 43 -9.78 -9.94 14.84
N ASN A 44 -10.24 -9.94 13.58
CA ASN A 44 -10.84 -11.11 12.93
C ASN A 44 -10.46 -11.16 11.45
N SER A 45 -10.70 -12.30 10.82
CA SER A 45 -10.53 -12.56 9.39
C SER A 45 -11.82 -12.38 8.59
N GLU A 46 -12.84 -11.73 9.16
CA GLU A 46 -14.13 -11.51 8.51
C GLU A 46 -13.95 -10.91 7.10
N PRO A 47 -14.73 -11.38 6.11
CA PRO A 47 -14.59 -10.97 4.72
C PRO A 47 -15.09 -9.54 4.44
N PHE A 48 -15.43 -8.80 5.49
CA PHE A 48 -15.95 -7.44 5.43
C PHE A 48 -14.96 -6.44 6.02
N GLY A 49 -14.91 -5.25 5.42
CA GLY A 49 -14.08 -4.14 5.87
C GLY A 49 -12.88 -3.89 4.95
N VAL A 50 -11.93 -3.10 5.45
CA VAL A 50 -10.76 -2.68 4.69
C VAL A 50 -9.71 -3.80 4.67
N PHE A 51 -9.20 -4.12 3.48
CA PHE A 51 -8.15 -5.13 3.26
C PHE A 51 -6.76 -4.50 3.15
N ALA A 52 -6.69 -3.31 2.56
CA ALA A 52 -5.50 -2.48 2.48
C ALA A 52 -5.90 -1.01 2.46
N SER A 53 -4.94 -0.11 2.63
CA SER A 53 -5.17 1.33 2.48
C SER A 53 -3.88 2.06 2.13
N THR A 54 -4.00 3.09 1.30
CA THR A 54 -2.93 4.04 0.98
C THR A 54 -3.09 5.29 1.83
N THR A 55 -2.08 5.57 2.65
CA THR A 55 -2.06 6.78 3.50
C THR A 55 -1.08 7.79 2.90
N PRO A 56 -1.54 8.98 2.53
CA PRO A 56 -0.69 10.06 2.05
C PRO A 56 0.06 10.71 3.21
N LEU A 57 1.28 11.19 2.99
CA LEU A 57 2.08 11.91 3.98
C LEU A 57 2.20 13.41 3.65
N ARG A 58 1.39 13.89 2.72
CA ARG A 58 1.19 15.29 2.37
C ARG A 58 -0.29 15.62 2.31
N PHE A 59 -0.60 16.89 2.45
CA PHE A 59 -1.94 17.43 2.23
C PHE A 59 -2.23 17.58 0.75
N GLU A 60 -3.38 18.17 0.44
CA GLU A 60 -3.82 18.44 -0.93
C GLU A 60 -2.73 19.13 -1.75
N ASN A 61 -2.57 18.73 -3.00
CA ASN A 61 -1.54 19.19 -3.93
C ASN A 61 -0.09 18.94 -3.50
N GLY A 62 0.15 18.07 -2.51
CA GLY A 62 1.48 17.76 -1.99
C GLY A 62 1.98 18.76 -0.95
N GLU A 63 1.11 19.60 -0.44
CA GLU A 63 1.46 20.61 0.56
C GLU A 63 1.90 19.97 1.90
N SER A 64 2.99 20.49 2.48
CA SER A 64 3.49 20.04 3.77
C SER A 64 2.66 20.54 4.96
N TYR A 65 1.85 21.56 4.73
CA TYR A 65 1.03 22.20 5.74
C TYR A 65 -0.39 22.41 5.27
N CYS A 66 -1.33 22.41 6.21
CA CYS A 66 -2.67 22.92 5.96
C CYS A 66 -3.09 23.93 7.01
N ASN A 67 -3.83 24.95 6.60
CA ASN A 67 -4.42 25.91 7.52
C ASN A 67 -5.83 25.45 7.92
N ARG A 68 -6.05 25.27 9.24
CA ARG A 68 -7.38 24.97 9.78
C ARG A 68 -7.70 26.01 10.87
N ARG A 69 -8.63 26.87 10.59
CA ARG A 69 -9.09 27.94 11.50
C ARG A 69 -7.94 28.83 12.02
N GLY A 70 -7.08 29.31 11.11
CA GLY A 70 -5.95 30.18 11.45
C GLY A 70 -4.73 29.48 12.07
N ARG A 71 -4.77 28.15 12.21
CA ARG A 71 -3.63 27.36 12.72
C ARG A 71 -3.07 26.48 11.63
N PHE A 72 -1.75 26.43 11.53
CA PHE A 72 -1.04 25.54 10.60
C PHE A 72 -0.83 24.17 11.24
N TRP A 73 -1.07 23.14 10.43
CA TRP A 73 -0.91 21.75 10.81
C TRP A 73 -0.03 21.04 9.78
N THR A 74 0.76 20.09 10.24
CA THR A 74 1.57 19.22 9.40
C THR A 74 1.28 17.75 9.73
N LEU A 75 1.62 16.86 8.80
CA LEU A 75 1.62 15.43 9.06
C LEU A 75 2.97 15.04 9.69
N GLN A 76 2.92 14.10 10.62
CA GLN A 76 4.12 13.49 11.16
C GLN A 76 4.92 12.87 10.02
N GLN A 77 6.14 13.34 9.80
CA GLN A 77 7.04 12.81 8.79
C GLN A 77 7.59 11.46 9.21
N LEU A 78 7.80 10.58 8.24
CA LEU A 78 8.38 9.26 8.40
C LEU A 78 9.59 9.13 7.49
N PHE A 79 10.69 8.63 8.02
CA PHE A 79 11.95 8.48 7.30
C PHE A 79 12.42 7.04 7.33
N ARG A 80 13.11 6.63 6.28
CA ARG A 80 13.94 5.43 6.25
C ARG A 80 15.16 5.60 7.16
N PRO A 81 15.83 4.49 7.52
CA PRO A 81 17.08 4.58 8.30
C PRO A 81 18.20 5.38 7.62
N ASP A 82 18.19 5.46 6.28
CA ASP A 82 19.16 6.23 5.47
C ASP A 82 18.76 7.70 5.26
N GLY A 83 17.69 8.16 5.95
CA GLY A 83 17.23 9.55 5.92
C GLY A 83 16.30 9.89 4.76
N VAL A 84 15.96 8.96 3.87
CA VAL A 84 15.00 9.19 2.79
C VAL A 84 13.59 9.28 3.37
N GLU A 85 12.90 10.38 3.04
CA GLU A 85 11.53 10.61 3.48
C GLU A 85 10.53 9.76 2.70
N TYR A 86 9.63 9.09 3.44
CA TYR A 86 8.47 8.46 2.84
C TYR A 86 7.40 9.49 2.48
N LEU A 87 6.75 9.28 1.35
CA LEU A 87 5.60 10.08 0.89
C LEU A 87 4.27 9.37 1.06
N TYR A 88 4.30 8.04 1.15
CA TYR A 88 3.11 7.21 1.30
C TYR A 88 3.37 6.04 2.23
N ILE A 89 2.29 5.53 2.85
CA ILE A 89 2.30 4.26 3.56
C ILE A 89 1.20 3.39 2.97
N LEU A 90 1.57 2.17 2.54
CA LEU A 90 0.63 1.11 2.19
C LEU A 90 0.43 0.21 3.41
N TYR A 91 -0.77 0.17 3.96
CA TYR A 91 -1.13 -0.74 5.04
C TYR A 91 -1.90 -1.94 4.48
N PHE A 92 -1.49 -3.14 4.88
CA PHE A 92 -2.24 -4.37 4.61
C PHE A 92 -2.81 -4.90 5.93
N TYR A 93 -4.10 -5.16 5.96
CA TYR A 93 -4.81 -5.56 7.18
C TYR A 93 -4.83 -7.08 7.31
N VAL A 94 -3.99 -7.61 8.19
CA VAL A 94 -3.84 -9.06 8.40
C VAL A 94 -4.62 -9.54 9.63
N PRO A 95 -5.20 -10.76 9.61
CA PRO A 95 -5.10 -11.78 8.55
C PRO A 95 -6.03 -11.55 7.35
N ARG A 96 -6.95 -10.61 7.42
CA ARG A 96 -8.03 -10.39 6.45
C ARG A 96 -7.55 -10.34 4.99
N PHE A 97 -6.49 -9.58 4.71
CA PHE A 97 -5.89 -9.52 3.37
C PHE A 97 -5.33 -10.88 2.93
N ILE A 98 -4.68 -11.61 3.85
CA ILE A 98 -4.06 -12.91 3.54
C ILE A 98 -5.11 -13.96 3.16
N GLU A 99 -6.32 -13.88 3.71
CA GLU A 99 -7.41 -14.81 3.42
C GLU A 99 -8.13 -14.55 2.09
N LEU A 100 -7.85 -13.43 1.41
CA LEU A 100 -8.44 -13.16 0.12
C LEU A 100 -7.99 -14.19 -0.94
N PRO A 101 -8.85 -14.51 -1.94
CA PRO A 101 -8.42 -15.19 -3.16
C PRO A 101 -7.32 -14.40 -3.89
N LEU A 102 -6.45 -15.09 -4.62
CA LEU A 102 -5.33 -14.46 -5.33
C LEU A 102 -5.76 -13.26 -6.19
N SER A 103 -6.82 -13.42 -6.99
CA SER A 103 -7.32 -12.33 -7.84
C SER A 103 -7.66 -11.08 -7.04
N GLN A 104 -8.34 -11.24 -5.89
CA GLN A 104 -8.69 -10.11 -5.03
C GLN A 104 -7.48 -9.51 -4.31
N LYS A 105 -6.45 -10.30 -3.99
CA LYS A 105 -5.17 -9.78 -3.46
C LYS A 105 -4.49 -8.89 -4.50
N LEU A 106 -4.39 -9.36 -5.75
CA LEU A 106 -3.79 -8.59 -6.84
C LEU A 106 -4.57 -7.31 -7.14
N ASP A 107 -5.90 -7.41 -7.23
CA ASP A 107 -6.77 -6.25 -7.40
C ASP A 107 -6.59 -5.25 -6.25
N THR A 108 -6.50 -5.71 -5.00
CA THR A 108 -6.29 -4.85 -3.83
C THR A 108 -4.94 -4.14 -3.89
N ILE A 109 -3.85 -4.83 -4.24
CA ILE A 109 -2.52 -4.22 -4.35
C ILE A 109 -2.53 -3.12 -5.42
N VAL A 110 -3.01 -3.43 -6.63
CA VAL A 110 -3.09 -2.44 -7.72
C VAL A 110 -4.02 -1.29 -7.36
N HIS A 111 -5.15 -1.57 -6.69
CA HIS A 111 -6.07 -0.56 -6.19
C HIS A 111 -5.36 0.46 -5.29
N GLU A 112 -4.58 0.00 -4.33
CA GLU A 112 -3.85 0.87 -3.41
C GLU A 112 -2.73 1.65 -4.12
N LEU A 113 -2.00 1.02 -5.02
CA LEU A 113 -0.99 1.71 -5.83
C LEU A 113 -1.63 2.77 -6.74
N TYR A 114 -2.82 2.51 -7.28
CA TYR A 114 -3.50 3.45 -8.15
C TYR A 114 -4.05 4.68 -7.41
N HIS A 115 -4.15 4.64 -6.07
CA HIS A 115 -4.45 5.81 -5.24
C HIS A 115 -3.31 6.82 -5.16
N VAL A 116 -2.08 6.43 -5.49
CA VAL A 116 -0.92 7.32 -5.50
C VAL A 116 -1.11 8.39 -6.57
N ASN A 117 -0.83 9.65 -6.20
CA ASN A 117 -0.93 10.79 -7.13
C ASN A 117 0.00 10.62 -8.33
N PRO A 118 -0.44 10.89 -9.57
CA PRO A 118 0.42 10.80 -10.76
C PRO A 118 1.68 11.67 -10.72
N PHE A 119 1.68 12.75 -9.94
CA PHE A 119 2.86 13.59 -9.71
C PHE A 119 3.77 13.07 -8.59
N PHE A 120 3.37 11.99 -7.93
CA PHE A 120 4.09 11.37 -6.82
C PHE A 120 4.51 12.37 -5.73
N ASN A 121 3.60 13.28 -5.38
CA ASN A 121 3.86 14.42 -4.50
C ASN A 121 3.44 14.19 -3.04
N GLY A 122 3.04 12.97 -2.67
CA GLY A 122 2.61 12.62 -1.31
C GLY A 122 1.12 12.85 -1.03
N ASP A 123 0.33 13.36 -1.99
CA ASP A 123 -1.13 13.43 -1.96
C ASP A 123 -1.76 12.23 -2.67
N LEU A 124 -3.04 11.98 -2.48
CA LEU A 124 -3.77 10.94 -3.20
C LEU A 124 -4.18 11.40 -4.60
N ARG A 125 -4.35 10.43 -5.51
CA ARG A 125 -4.92 10.67 -6.84
C ARG A 125 -6.32 11.23 -6.69
N ARG A 126 -6.59 12.33 -7.40
CA ARG A 126 -7.88 12.99 -7.44
C ARG A 126 -8.55 12.74 -8.78
N PHE A 127 -9.82 12.43 -8.73
CA PHE A 127 -10.67 12.27 -9.91
C PHE A 127 -11.54 13.49 -10.08
N ALA A 128 -11.84 13.89 -11.33
CA ALA A 128 -12.76 14.97 -11.62
C ALA A 128 -14.14 14.69 -10.99
N GLY A 129 -14.60 15.58 -10.11
CA GLY A 129 -15.88 15.47 -9.41
C GLY A 129 -15.76 15.68 -7.89
N ARG A 130 -16.89 15.67 -7.19
CA ARG A 130 -16.98 15.97 -5.73
C ARG A 130 -16.50 14.84 -4.80
N ARG A 131 -16.09 13.68 -5.32
CA ARG A 131 -15.66 12.51 -4.51
C ARG A 131 -14.18 12.20 -4.73
N PHE A 132 -13.42 12.20 -3.65
CA PHE A 132 -11.98 12.09 -3.65
C PHE A 132 -11.44 10.69 -4.01
N ALA A 133 -12.22 9.63 -3.88
CA ALA A 133 -11.66 8.28 -3.99
C ALA A 133 -12.05 7.54 -5.28
N HIS A 134 -13.28 7.67 -5.75
CA HIS A 134 -13.77 6.91 -6.91
C HIS A 134 -14.89 7.68 -7.60
N GLY A 135 -14.78 7.89 -8.91
CA GLY A 135 -15.88 8.44 -9.70
C GLY A 135 -17.07 7.47 -9.77
N SER A 136 -16.87 6.33 -10.42
CA SER A 136 -17.78 5.18 -10.43
C SER A 136 -16.98 3.95 -9.98
N LYS A 137 -17.48 3.24 -8.97
CA LYS A 137 -16.84 1.99 -8.50
C LYS A 137 -16.60 1.02 -9.67
N LYS A 138 -17.62 0.81 -10.51
CA LYS A 138 -17.54 -0.08 -11.67
C LYS A 138 -16.44 0.31 -12.67
N GLN A 139 -16.27 1.61 -12.93
CA GLN A 139 -15.24 2.10 -13.84
C GLN A 139 -13.85 1.95 -13.24
N TYR A 140 -13.72 2.24 -11.96
CA TYR A 140 -12.46 2.06 -11.22
C TYR A 140 -12.04 0.59 -11.16
N ASP A 141 -12.96 -0.31 -10.80
CA ASP A 141 -12.71 -1.76 -10.76
C ASP A 141 -12.28 -2.29 -12.14
N LYS A 142 -12.87 -1.76 -13.24
CA LYS A 142 -12.46 -2.11 -14.61
C LYS A 142 -11.02 -1.69 -14.91
N ILE A 143 -10.61 -0.50 -14.48
CA ILE A 143 -9.23 -0.01 -14.65
C ILE A 143 -8.27 -0.92 -13.87
N VAL A 144 -8.53 -1.12 -12.59
CA VAL A 144 -7.70 -1.96 -11.70
C VAL A 144 -7.52 -3.36 -12.28
N ASN A 145 -8.62 -4.00 -12.67
CA ASN A 145 -8.57 -5.33 -13.28
C ASN A 145 -7.76 -5.33 -14.59
N GLY A 146 -7.92 -4.30 -15.43
CA GLY A 146 -7.12 -4.15 -16.65
C GLY A 146 -5.62 -4.08 -16.37
N LEU A 147 -5.21 -3.35 -15.32
CA LEU A 147 -3.81 -3.23 -14.90
C LEU A 147 -3.27 -4.54 -14.34
N VAL A 148 -4.06 -5.27 -13.55
CA VAL A 148 -3.70 -6.63 -13.07
C VAL A 148 -3.47 -7.57 -14.24
N GLN A 149 -4.39 -7.60 -15.22
CA GLN A 149 -4.25 -8.43 -16.41
C GLN A 149 -3.01 -8.07 -17.25
N TYR A 150 -2.72 -6.78 -17.37
CA TYR A 150 -1.51 -6.30 -18.03
C TYR A 150 -0.25 -6.82 -17.32
N TRP A 151 -0.19 -6.71 -15.99
CA TRP A 151 0.93 -7.21 -15.19
C TRP A 151 1.10 -8.73 -15.35
N LEU A 152 0.05 -9.51 -15.23
CA LEU A 152 0.10 -10.97 -15.40
C LEU A 152 0.59 -11.36 -16.81
N LYS A 153 0.14 -10.67 -17.87
CA LYS A 153 0.59 -10.88 -19.25
C LYS A 153 2.06 -10.49 -19.47
N SER A 154 2.63 -9.63 -18.64
CA SER A 154 4.05 -9.29 -18.70
C SER A 154 4.97 -10.37 -18.14
N ASN A 155 4.40 -11.50 -17.72
CA ASN A 155 5.10 -12.67 -17.19
C ASN A 155 6.02 -12.32 -16.01
N PRO A 156 5.50 -11.80 -14.88
CA PRO A 156 6.30 -11.51 -13.69
C PRO A 156 6.92 -12.81 -13.14
N PRO A 157 8.14 -12.75 -12.53
CA PRO A 157 8.77 -13.91 -11.93
C PRO A 157 7.90 -14.52 -10.82
N ASN A 158 7.68 -15.83 -10.86
CA ASN A 158 6.77 -16.52 -9.92
C ASN A 158 7.22 -16.40 -8.46
N ASP A 159 8.50 -16.40 -8.19
CA ASP A 159 9.10 -16.31 -6.85
C ASP A 159 8.75 -14.99 -6.15
N ILE A 160 8.46 -13.92 -6.91
CA ILE A 160 8.07 -12.61 -6.35
C ILE A 160 6.66 -12.67 -5.76
N TRP A 161 5.72 -13.43 -6.35
CA TRP A 161 4.30 -13.33 -6.00
C TRP A 161 3.62 -14.65 -5.64
N GLU A 162 4.29 -15.81 -5.78
CA GLU A 162 3.65 -17.11 -5.48
C GLU A 162 3.10 -17.20 -4.04
N PHE A 163 3.71 -16.48 -3.09
CA PHE A 163 3.24 -16.45 -1.70
C PHE A 163 1.81 -15.88 -1.56
N LEU A 164 1.35 -15.08 -2.52
CA LEU A 164 -0.02 -14.58 -2.56
C LEU A 164 -1.05 -15.69 -2.84
N CYS A 165 -0.63 -16.83 -3.39
CA CYS A 165 -1.49 -17.98 -3.60
C CYS A 165 -1.91 -18.66 -2.28
N TYR A 166 -1.17 -18.42 -1.19
CA TYR A 166 -1.37 -19.06 0.09
C TYR A 166 -2.28 -18.24 1.01
N ASN A 167 -3.11 -18.92 1.82
CA ASN A 167 -3.80 -18.35 2.95
C ASN A 167 -2.87 -18.31 4.19
N TYR A 168 -3.36 -17.80 5.32
CA TYR A 168 -2.56 -17.69 6.54
C TYR A 168 -2.06 -19.05 7.05
N ARG A 169 -2.92 -20.07 7.02
CA ARG A 169 -2.58 -21.43 7.47
C ARG A 169 -1.47 -22.03 6.60
N ASP A 170 -1.58 -21.89 5.28
CA ASP A 170 -0.60 -22.42 4.34
C ASP A 170 0.75 -21.74 4.50
N LEU A 171 0.76 -20.39 4.67
CA LEU A 171 1.98 -19.64 4.94
C LEU A 171 2.64 -20.09 6.25
N MET A 172 1.87 -20.28 7.32
CA MET A 172 2.39 -20.78 8.59
C MET A 172 2.94 -22.20 8.47
N THR A 173 2.30 -23.06 7.68
CA THR A 173 2.77 -24.42 7.43
C THR A 173 4.08 -24.40 6.63
N LYS A 174 4.17 -23.55 5.58
CA LYS A 174 5.34 -23.45 4.69
C LYS A 174 6.54 -22.81 5.40
N TYR A 175 6.33 -21.71 6.14
CA TYR A 175 7.40 -20.87 6.67
C TYR A 175 7.55 -20.91 8.20
N GLY A 176 6.59 -21.47 8.91
CA GLY A 176 6.61 -21.63 10.37
C GLY A 176 6.33 -20.33 11.14
N LYS A 177 6.77 -19.18 10.64
CA LYS A 177 6.53 -17.88 11.27
C LYS A 177 6.37 -16.79 10.20
N LEU A 178 5.39 -15.93 10.38
CA LEU A 178 5.24 -14.70 9.59
C LEU A 178 5.72 -13.52 10.43
N SER A 179 6.47 -12.64 9.79
CA SER A 179 6.89 -11.35 10.33
C SER A 179 6.51 -10.24 9.36
N GLY A 180 6.66 -9.02 9.81
CA GLY A 180 6.45 -7.85 8.97
C GLY A 180 6.58 -6.56 9.77
N THR A 181 6.67 -5.45 9.06
CA THR A 181 6.87 -4.12 9.62
C THR A 181 5.53 -3.55 10.10
N ARG A 182 5.48 -3.10 11.36
CA ARG A 182 4.38 -2.29 11.90
C ARG A 182 4.76 -0.82 11.82
N ILE A 183 3.92 -0.05 11.16
CA ILE A 183 4.10 1.39 11.05
C ILE A 183 2.93 2.05 11.80
N PRO A 184 3.18 2.92 12.79
CA PRO A 184 2.12 3.68 13.43
C PRO A 184 1.43 4.61 12.42
N PHE A 185 0.12 4.82 12.57
CA PHE A 185 -0.59 5.80 11.75
C PHE A 185 -0.03 7.21 12.00
N PRO A 186 0.31 7.96 10.93
CA PRO A 186 0.86 9.30 11.07
C PRO A 186 -0.16 10.24 11.72
N LYS A 187 0.30 11.06 12.66
CA LYS A 187 -0.54 12.05 13.35
C LYS A 187 -0.51 13.37 12.62
N VAL A 188 -1.64 14.05 12.59
CA VAL A 188 -1.70 15.47 12.26
C VAL A 188 -1.27 16.25 13.52
N ILE A 189 -0.21 17.03 13.44
CA ILE A 189 0.37 17.78 14.55
C ILE A 189 0.42 19.27 14.22
N PRO A 190 0.38 20.18 15.24
CA PRO A 190 0.60 21.60 15.00
C PRO A 190 1.95 21.83 14.32
N ALA A 191 1.96 22.63 13.24
CA ALA A 191 3.21 23.05 12.64
C ALA A 191 3.96 23.98 13.60
N LYS A 192 5.28 23.80 13.73
CA LYS A 192 6.11 24.77 14.44
C LYS A 192 6.16 26.03 13.58
N THR A 193 5.59 27.13 14.10
CA THR A 193 5.86 28.48 13.59
C THR A 193 7.25 28.87 14.07
N ASN A 194 8.17 28.99 13.13
CA ASN A 194 9.42 29.71 13.42
C ASN A 194 9.13 31.18 13.57
#